data_80bdc1417078fe58d99df206fa224a3f
#
_entry.id   80bdc1417078fe58d99df206fa224a3f
#
_cell.length_a   1.000
_cell.length_b   1.000
_cell.length_c   1.000
_cell.angle_alpha   90.00
_cell.angle_beta   90.00
_cell.angle_gamma   90.00
#
_symmetry.space_group_name_H-M   'P 1'
#
loop_
_entity.id
_entity.type
_entity.pdbx_description
1 polymer ?
#
loop_
_entity_poly.entity_id
_entity_poly.type
_entity_poly.pdbx_seq_one_letter_code
_entity_poly.pdbx_strand_id
1 'polypeptide(L)'
;MEQLSYTGKDIGVCFLDTGIADHPDFKGRIQVFTDFIAGKKNPYDDNGHGTHVAGILCGDGSVSGGKYKGVAPDCRIIAVKVLDRFGNGNKEDVLRAFQWILQNYRKSRIRIVNISVGTVYKTRYDHHILIQGVEELWDQGLVVVAAAGNQGPKPGSITAPGSSRKVITVGSSDMLVGNTAVSGRGPTFECVCKPDLVAPGNHITSCMPGGGYGIKSGTSMSTPLVSGAIARMLEKDPLLTNVEIKMMLRDSADDMGLPGNQQGWGKFNFKRFMEM
;
A
#
# COMPACT_ATOMS: atom_id res chain seq x y z
N MET A 1 -5.89 5.67 31.55
CA MET A 1 -5.26 4.61 30.76
C MET A 1 -4.43 5.32 29.70
N GLU A 2 -3.10 5.29 29.82
CA GLU A 2 -2.20 5.78 28.78
C GLU A 2 -2.49 4.99 27.50
N GLN A 3 -2.97 5.69 26.52
CA GLN A 3 -3.07 5.16 25.16
C GLN A 3 -1.62 4.98 24.67
N LEU A 4 -1.05 3.78 24.86
CA LEU A 4 0.22 3.40 24.24
C LEU A 4 0.06 3.65 22.74
N SER A 5 0.58 4.79 22.30
CA SER A 5 0.41 5.19 20.91
C SER A 5 1.49 4.51 20.08
N TYR A 6 1.21 3.28 19.64
CA TYR A 6 2.04 2.61 18.64
C TYR A 6 2.15 3.49 17.39
N THR A 7 3.34 3.65 16.88
CA THR A 7 3.69 4.58 15.79
C THR A 7 4.30 3.87 14.58
N GLY A 8 4.35 2.53 14.61
CA GLY A 8 5.01 1.69 13.62
C GLY A 8 6.53 1.62 13.84
N LYS A 9 7.00 1.95 15.03
CA LYS A 9 8.43 2.02 15.37
C LYS A 9 9.11 0.67 15.07
N ASP A 10 10.27 0.76 14.43
CA ASP A 10 11.11 -0.36 14.02
C ASP A 10 10.50 -1.33 12.98
N ILE A 11 9.30 -1.09 12.50
CA ILE A 11 8.69 -1.87 11.42
C ILE A 11 9.17 -1.33 10.07
N GLY A 12 9.78 -2.20 9.26
CA GLY A 12 10.19 -1.88 7.90
C GLY A 12 9.03 -2.02 6.92
N VAL A 13 8.75 -0.95 6.19
CA VAL A 13 7.75 -0.92 5.11
C VAL A 13 8.46 -0.69 3.78
N CYS A 14 8.28 -1.63 2.87
CA CYS A 14 8.78 -1.55 1.51
C CYS A 14 7.71 -0.95 0.59
N PHE A 15 8.05 0.11 -0.12
CA PHE A 15 7.18 0.79 -1.08
C PHE A 15 7.65 0.48 -2.50
N LEU A 16 6.82 -0.20 -3.28
CA LEU A 16 7.04 -0.37 -4.73
C LEU A 16 6.24 0.71 -5.46
N ASP A 17 6.96 1.73 -5.97
CA ASP A 17 6.31 2.92 -6.52
C ASP A 17 7.24 3.70 -7.47
N THR A 18 6.95 4.98 -7.70
CA THR A 18 7.75 5.92 -8.53
C THR A 18 9.06 6.39 -7.86
N GLY A 19 9.39 5.87 -6.70
CA GLY A 19 10.46 6.34 -5.82
C GLY A 19 9.91 7.12 -4.63
N ILE A 20 10.80 7.58 -3.76
CA ILE A 20 10.46 8.45 -2.62
C ILE A 20 11.52 9.54 -2.57
N ALA A 21 11.11 10.79 -2.67
CA ALA A 21 11.99 11.94 -2.51
C ALA A 21 12.27 12.19 -1.01
N ASP A 22 13.41 12.77 -0.74
CA ASP A 22 13.70 13.24 0.62
C ASP A 22 12.75 14.39 0.97
N HIS A 23 11.94 14.14 2.03
CA HIS A 23 10.98 15.10 2.54
C HIS A 23 11.25 15.32 4.04
N PRO A 24 11.16 16.56 4.57
CA PRO A 24 11.44 16.82 5.98
C PRO A 24 10.63 15.95 6.94
N ASP A 25 9.38 15.58 6.59
CA ASP A 25 8.56 14.68 7.40
C ASP A 25 9.08 13.23 7.47
N PHE A 26 10.07 12.88 6.66
CA PHE A 26 10.68 11.55 6.74
C PHE A 26 11.91 11.51 7.66
N LYS A 27 12.53 12.65 7.97
CA LYS A 27 13.65 12.79 8.94
C LYS A 27 14.73 11.72 8.83
N GLY A 28 15.19 11.43 7.62
CA GLY A 28 16.25 10.43 7.40
C GLY A 28 15.81 8.98 7.61
N ARG A 29 14.51 8.69 7.68
CA ARG A 29 13.97 7.33 7.83
C ARG A 29 13.94 6.52 6.53
N ILE A 30 14.35 7.09 5.39
CA ILE A 30 14.59 6.33 4.15
C ILE A 30 15.91 5.57 4.34
N GLN A 31 15.82 4.33 4.80
CA GLN A 31 16.99 3.53 5.14
C GLN A 31 17.60 2.81 3.93
N VAL A 32 16.76 2.50 2.96
CA VAL A 32 17.16 1.84 1.72
C VAL A 32 16.43 2.49 0.57
N PHE A 33 17.18 2.76 -0.50
CA PHE A 33 16.64 3.19 -1.79
C PHE A 33 17.23 2.29 -2.88
N THR A 34 16.35 1.68 -3.69
CA THR A 34 16.76 0.87 -4.83
C THR A 34 15.97 1.29 -6.06
N ASP A 35 16.68 1.60 -7.14
CA ASP A 35 16.10 2.10 -8.39
C ASP A 35 16.32 1.09 -9.52
N PHE A 36 15.24 0.47 -9.98
CA PHE A 36 15.24 -0.49 -11.10
C PHE A 36 15.05 0.18 -12.46
N ILE A 37 14.77 1.49 -12.48
CA ILE A 37 14.53 2.26 -13.72
C ILE A 37 15.82 2.86 -14.27
N ALA A 38 16.55 3.61 -13.44
CA ALA A 38 17.75 4.32 -13.85
C ALA A 38 19.02 3.96 -13.05
N GLY A 39 18.90 3.07 -12.06
CA GLY A 39 20.03 2.60 -11.25
C GLY A 39 20.64 3.66 -10.33
N LYS A 40 19.93 4.75 -10.03
CA LYS A 40 20.43 5.81 -9.15
C LYS A 40 20.45 5.32 -7.70
N LYS A 41 21.41 5.83 -6.92
CA LYS A 41 21.63 5.40 -5.53
C LYS A 41 20.96 6.30 -4.49
N ASN A 42 20.79 7.59 -4.81
CA ASN A 42 20.20 8.55 -3.88
C ASN A 42 18.67 8.58 -4.03
N PRO A 43 17.93 8.71 -2.93
CA PRO A 43 16.47 8.83 -2.95
C PRO A 43 16.00 9.96 -3.84
N TYR A 44 15.06 9.68 -4.72
CA TYR A 44 14.36 10.66 -5.54
C TYR A 44 13.01 10.12 -6.00
N ASP A 45 12.13 11.04 -6.38
CA ASP A 45 10.83 10.75 -6.98
C ASP A 45 10.53 11.84 -8.01
N ASP A 46 10.63 11.51 -9.27
CA ASP A 46 10.41 12.42 -10.40
C ASP A 46 8.96 12.46 -10.90
N ASN A 47 8.05 11.75 -10.20
CA ASN A 47 6.60 11.75 -10.40
C ASN A 47 5.84 12.35 -9.22
N GLY A 48 6.25 12.00 -8.00
CA GLY A 48 5.62 12.43 -6.74
C GLY A 48 4.54 11.49 -6.20
N HIS A 49 4.20 10.38 -6.89
CA HIS A 49 3.21 9.44 -6.40
C HIS A 49 3.73 8.65 -5.19
N GLY A 50 4.91 8.07 -5.29
CA GLY A 50 5.49 7.28 -4.20
C GLY A 50 5.80 8.10 -2.96
N THR A 51 6.24 9.36 -3.11
CA THR A 51 6.43 10.30 -1.99
C THR A 51 5.11 10.58 -1.29
N HIS A 52 4.02 10.77 -2.04
CA HIS A 52 2.69 10.98 -1.50
C HIS A 52 2.19 9.75 -0.72
N VAL A 53 2.32 8.57 -1.30
CA VAL A 53 1.97 7.28 -0.67
C VAL A 53 2.76 7.08 0.63
N ALA A 54 4.07 7.34 0.60
CA ALA A 54 4.92 7.25 1.79
C ALA A 54 4.50 8.24 2.88
N GLY A 55 4.11 9.47 2.52
CA GLY A 55 3.62 10.47 3.45
C GLY A 55 2.35 10.05 4.17
N ILE A 56 1.38 9.43 3.47
CA ILE A 56 0.15 8.90 4.08
C ILE A 56 0.48 7.83 5.13
N LEU A 57 1.43 6.97 4.85
CA LEU A 57 1.82 5.92 5.76
C LEU A 57 2.68 6.45 6.91
N CYS A 58 3.77 7.17 6.60
CA CYS A 58 4.86 7.40 7.53
C CYS A 58 5.37 8.85 7.62
N GLY A 59 4.70 9.84 7.04
CA GLY A 59 5.02 11.25 7.30
C GLY A 59 4.84 11.60 8.78
N ASP A 60 5.81 12.26 9.42
CA ASP A 60 5.65 12.65 10.83
C ASP A 60 4.83 13.95 11.00
N GLY A 61 4.53 14.63 9.89
CA GLY A 61 3.73 15.86 9.86
C GLY A 61 4.46 17.09 10.39
N SER A 62 5.79 17.03 10.60
CA SER A 62 6.54 18.13 11.21
C SER A 62 6.42 19.44 10.43
N VAL A 63 6.41 19.40 9.10
CA VAL A 63 6.25 20.59 8.25
C VAL A 63 4.86 21.22 8.37
N SER A 64 3.84 20.42 8.69
CA SER A 64 2.45 20.87 8.83
C SER A 64 2.00 21.10 10.27
N GLY A 65 2.92 21.06 11.25
CA GLY A 65 2.54 21.13 12.67
C GLY A 65 1.67 19.96 13.11
N GLY A 66 1.83 18.80 12.50
CA GLY A 66 1.07 17.56 12.79
C GLY A 66 -0.24 17.38 11.98
N LYS A 67 -0.66 18.39 11.19
CA LYS A 67 -1.93 18.34 10.46
C LYS A 67 -2.00 17.20 9.45
N TYR A 68 -0.90 16.90 8.76
CA TYR A 68 -0.82 15.85 7.73
C TYR A 68 0.09 14.70 8.17
N LYS A 69 0.00 14.36 9.46
CA LYS A 69 0.74 13.23 10.02
C LYS A 69 0.23 11.91 9.46
N GLY A 70 1.14 11.06 9.02
CA GLY A 70 0.85 9.71 8.55
C GLY A 70 0.44 8.75 9.66
N VAL A 71 -0.06 7.59 9.28
CA VAL A 71 -0.61 6.59 10.21
C VAL A 71 0.46 5.97 11.10
N ALA A 72 1.66 5.69 10.57
CA ALA A 72 2.78 5.05 11.25
C ALA A 72 4.06 5.89 11.12
N PRO A 73 4.14 7.05 11.80
CA PRO A 73 5.17 8.07 11.56
C PRO A 73 6.59 7.65 11.95
N ASP A 74 6.80 6.55 12.67
CA ASP A 74 8.12 6.10 13.11
C ASP A 74 8.57 4.80 12.42
N CYS A 75 7.84 4.32 11.40
CA CYS A 75 8.26 3.16 10.64
C CYS A 75 9.53 3.45 9.79
N ARG A 76 10.25 2.40 9.42
CA ARG A 76 11.41 2.44 8.53
C ARG A 76 10.96 2.40 7.08
N ILE A 77 11.50 3.26 6.25
CA ILE A 77 11.15 3.40 4.83
C ILE A 77 12.17 2.66 3.98
N ILE A 78 11.68 1.70 3.20
CA ILE A 78 12.44 1.00 2.18
C ILE A 78 11.80 1.35 0.83
N ALA A 79 12.46 2.21 0.05
CA ALA A 79 11.96 2.71 -1.21
C ALA A 79 12.48 1.88 -2.38
N VAL A 80 11.60 1.27 -3.14
CA VAL A 80 11.91 0.47 -4.33
C VAL A 80 11.22 1.10 -5.53
N LYS A 81 12.00 1.83 -6.34
CA LYS A 81 11.48 2.50 -7.54
C LYS A 81 11.39 1.51 -8.69
N VAL A 82 10.15 1.26 -9.13
CA VAL A 82 9.79 0.37 -10.25
C VAL A 82 9.00 1.10 -11.34
N LEU A 83 8.68 2.37 -11.13
CA LEU A 83 7.96 3.21 -12.09
C LEU A 83 8.79 4.46 -12.43
N ASP A 84 8.68 4.89 -13.68
CA ASP A 84 9.33 6.08 -14.20
C ASP A 84 8.59 7.39 -13.80
N ARG A 85 9.06 8.53 -14.33
CA ARG A 85 8.47 9.84 -14.10
C ARG A 85 7.03 10.01 -14.59
N PHE A 86 6.56 9.14 -15.47
CA PHE A 86 5.20 9.14 -15.98
C PHE A 86 4.28 8.15 -15.22
N GLY A 87 4.84 7.40 -14.25
CA GLY A 87 4.13 6.34 -13.54
C GLY A 87 4.04 5.04 -14.34
N ASN A 88 4.83 4.87 -15.40
CA ASN A 88 4.92 3.65 -16.17
C ASN A 88 6.05 2.77 -15.63
N GLY A 89 5.82 1.46 -15.67
CA GLY A 89 6.82 0.44 -15.34
C GLY A 89 6.71 -0.75 -16.28
N ASN A 90 7.77 -1.51 -16.36
CA ASN A 90 7.74 -2.79 -17.06
C ASN A 90 7.67 -3.96 -16.07
N LYS A 91 7.22 -5.08 -16.54
CA LYS A 91 7.06 -6.31 -15.76
C LYS A 91 8.40 -6.80 -15.22
N GLU A 92 9.43 -6.73 -16.02
CA GLU A 92 10.77 -7.22 -15.70
C GLU A 92 11.37 -6.50 -14.50
N ASP A 93 11.20 -5.18 -14.41
CA ASP A 93 11.67 -4.38 -13.28
C ASP A 93 10.91 -4.70 -12.00
N VAL A 94 9.59 -4.92 -12.10
CA VAL A 94 8.77 -5.35 -10.94
C VAL A 94 9.20 -6.73 -10.46
N LEU A 95 9.44 -7.68 -11.35
CA LEU A 95 9.90 -9.03 -10.97
C LEU A 95 11.30 -8.99 -10.33
N ARG A 96 12.21 -8.18 -10.86
CA ARG A 96 13.53 -7.95 -10.24
C ARG A 96 13.39 -7.34 -8.84
N ALA A 97 12.44 -6.43 -8.66
CA ALA A 97 12.15 -5.84 -7.36
C ALA A 97 11.62 -6.88 -6.36
N PHE A 98 10.72 -7.78 -6.76
CA PHE A 98 10.26 -8.88 -5.91
C PHE A 98 11.41 -9.79 -5.48
N GLN A 99 12.28 -10.17 -6.42
CA GLN A 99 13.47 -10.98 -6.12
C GLN A 99 14.42 -10.26 -5.15
N TRP A 100 14.62 -8.95 -5.36
CA TRP A 100 15.42 -8.14 -4.45
C TRP A 100 14.82 -8.10 -3.04
N ILE A 101 13.51 -7.97 -2.90
CA ILE A 101 12.83 -8.00 -1.61
C ILE A 101 13.05 -9.36 -0.92
N LEU A 102 12.85 -10.47 -1.64
CA LEU A 102 13.07 -11.82 -1.12
C LEU A 102 14.50 -12.05 -0.60
N GLN A 103 15.50 -11.43 -1.24
CA GLN A 103 16.89 -11.53 -0.82
C GLN A 103 17.25 -10.62 0.35
N ASN A 104 16.51 -9.51 0.54
CA ASN A 104 16.90 -8.44 1.47
C ASN A 104 15.92 -8.21 2.63
N TYR A 105 14.73 -8.84 2.66
CA TYR A 105 13.69 -8.50 3.64
C TYR A 105 14.16 -8.69 5.09
N ARG A 106 14.92 -9.72 5.39
CA ARG A 106 15.46 -9.95 6.74
C ARG A 106 16.49 -8.89 7.13
N LYS A 107 17.44 -8.59 6.24
CA LYS A 107 18.49 -7.59 6.47
C LYS A 107 17.89 -6.18 6.63
N SER A 108 16.93 -5.84 5.82
CA SER A 108 16.25 -4.53 5.83
C SER A 108 15.05 -4.49 6.79
N ARG A 109 14.79 -5.58 7.53
CA ARG A 109 13.67 -5.72 8.47
C ARG A 109 12.32 -5.39 7.85
N ILE A 110 12.11 -5.75 6.59
CA ILE A 110 10.83 -5.56 5.90
C ILE A 110 9.81 -6.53 6.51
N ARG A 111 8.68 -6.00 6.96
CA ARG A 111 7.52 -6.75 7.41
C ARG A 111 6.30 -6.52 6.51
N ILE A 112 6.25 -5.37 5.85
CA ILE A 112 5.13 -4.94 5.01
C ILE A 112 5.66 -4.55 3.64
N VAL A 113 4.94 -4.96 2.60
CA VAL A 113 5.16 -4.53 1.21
C VAL A 113 3.91 -3.80 0.75
N ASN A 114 4.00 -2.48 0.57
CA ASN A 114 2.95 -1.62 0.06
C ASN A 114 3.09 -1.43 -1.44
N ILE A 115 2.08 -1.86 -2.20
CA ILE A 115 2.05 -1.78 -3.67
C ILE A 115 0.86 -0.91 -4.06
N SER A 116 1.09 0.41 -4.18
CA SER A 116 0.07 1.38 -4.56
C SER A 116 -0.05 1.58 -6.07
N VAL A 117 0.44 0.64 -6.84
CA VAL A 117 0.42 0.62 -8.31
C VAL A 117 -0.24 -0.64 -8.81
N GLY A 118 -0.89 -0.54 -9.95
CA GLY A 118 -1.55 -1.68 -10.55
C GLY A 118 -1.51 -1.61 -12.07
N THR A 119 -1.54 -2.75 -12.70
CA THR A 119 -1.56 -2.85 -14.15
C THR A 119 -2.75 -3.65 -14.65
N VAL A 120 -3.25 -3.25 -15.82
CA VAL A 120 -4.19 -4.03 -16.62
C VAL A 120 -3.37 -4.86 -17.60
N TYR A 121 -3.56 -6.16 -17.57
CA TYR A 121 -2.72 -7.07 -18.36
C TYR A 121 -3.15 -7.13 -19.82
N LYS A 122 -2.15 -7.28 -20.69
CA LYS A 122 -2.36 -7.62 -22.08
C LYS A 122 -2.53 -9.12 -22.29
N THR A 123 -1.95 -9.96 -21.42
CA THR A 123 -2.00 -11.43 -21.54
C THR A 123 -2.25 -12.09 -20.17
N ARG A 124 -2.83 -13.32 -20.20
CA ARG A 124 -2.99 -14.15 -19.00
C ARG A 124 -1.65 -14.52 -18.37
N TYR A 125 -0.62 -14.69 -19.16
CA TYR A 125 0.73 -15.05 -18.72
C TYR A 125 1.35 -13.93 -17.86
N ASP A 126 1.26 -12.68 -18.31
CA ASP A 126 1.79 -11.54 -17.54
C ASP A 126 1.06 -11.38 -16.20
N HIS A 127 -0.27 -11.60 -16.19
CA HIS A 127 -1.06 -11.64 -14.98
C HIS A 127 -0.51 -12.68 -14.00
N HIS A 128 -0.37 -13.91 -14.45
CA HIS A 128 0.03 -15.03 -13.61
C HIS A 128 1.40 -14.81 -12.95
N ILE A 129 2.39 -14.34 -13.70
CA ILE A 129 3.76 -14.13 -13.17
C ILE A 129 3.79 -13.07 -12.06
N LEU A 130 3.08 -11.95 -12.21
CA LEU A 130 3.05 -10.92 -11.17
C LEU A 130 2.27 -11.37 -9.93
N ILE A 131 1.20 -12.15 -10.11
CA ILE A 131 0.48 -12.77 -8.99
C ILE A 131 1.40 -13.74 -8.26
N GLN A 132 2.08 -14.62 -8.98
CA GLN A 132 3.04 -15.56 -8.40
C GLN A 132 4.12 -14.82 -7.59
N GLY A 133 4.69 -13.74 -8.12
CA GLY A 133 5.71 -12.96 -7.43
C GLY A 133 5.24 -12.37 -6.10
N VAL A 134 4.03 -11.80 -6.02
CA VAL A 134 3.52 -11.28 -4.74
C VAL A 134 3.08 -12.39 -3.80
N GLU A 135 2.68 -13.54 -4.31
CA GLU A 135 2.36 -14.71 -3.50
C GLU A 135 3.61 -15.35 -2.89
N GLU A 136 4.74 -15.32 -3.58
CA GLU A 136 6.03 -15.72 -3.02
C GLU A 136 6.45 -14.80 -1.86
N LEU A 137 6.25 -13.47 -1.97
CA LEU A 137 6.49 -12.55 -0.86
C LEU A 137 5.59 -12.88 0.34
N TRP A 138 4.31 -13.16 0.08
CA TRP A 138 3.36 -13.55 1.11
C TRP A 138 3.76 -14.86 1.81
N ASP A 139 4.19 -15.85 1.07
CA ASP A 139 4.61 -17.17 1.58
C ASP A 139 5.90 -17.09 2.45
N GLN A 140 6.68 -16.01 2.30
CA GLN A 140 7.79 -15.70 3.21
C GLN A 140 7.33 -15.01 4.51
N GLY A 141 6.03 -14.84 4.74
CA GLY A 141 5.47 -14.21 5.92
C GLY A 141 5.40 -12.68 5.86
N LEU A 142 5.67 -12.07 4.71
CA LEU A 142 5.50 -10.63 4.52
C LEU A 142 4.01 -10.28 4.39
N VAL A 143 3.59 -9.16 4.99
CA VAL A 143 2.26 -8.62 4.78
C VAL A 143 2.27 -7.81 3.49
N VAL A 144 1.67 -8.34 2.43
CA VAL A 144 1.58 -7.66 1.13
C VAL A 144 0.23 -6.97 1.03
N VAL A 145 0.24 -5.64 0.85
CA VAL A 145 -0.95 -4.81 0.70
C VAL A 145 -0.93 -4.14 -0.66
N ALA A 146 -1.95 -4.37 -1.48
CA ALA A 146 -2.02 -3.89 -2.84
C ALA A 146 -3.27 -3.06 -3.11
N ALA A 147 -3.17 -2.05 -3.96
CA ALA A 147 -4.32 -1.27 -4.42
C ALA A 147 -5.24 -2.11 -5.33
N ALA A 148 -6.55 -1.89 -5.19
CA ALA A 148 -7.56 -2.53 -6.05
C ALA A 148 -7.49 -2.02 -7.51
N GLY A 149 -6.91 -0.84 -7.73
CA GLY A 149 -6.89 -0.15 -9.02
C GLY A 149 -8.06 0.82 -9.18
N ASN A 150 -7.95 1.67 -10.22
CA ASN A 150 -8.89 2.76 -10.49
C ASN A 150 -9.62 2.58 -11.83
N GLN A 151 -9.88 1.31 -12.21
CA GLN A 151 -10.55 0.94 -13.48
C GLN A 151 -12.04 0.63 -13.28
N GLY A 152 -12.58 0.87 -12.07
CA GLY A 152 -14.02 0.78 -11.78
C GLY A 152 -14.84 1.82 -12.55
N PRO A 153 -16.16 1.78 -12.47
CA PRO A 153 -17.00 0.94 -11.60
C PRO A 153 -17.40 -0.43 -12.18
N LYS A 154 -16.90 -0.82 -13.33
CA LYS A 154 -17.29 -2.10 -13.96
C LYS A 154 -16.80 -3.28 -13.12
N PRO A 155 -17.60 -4.38 -12.98
CA PRO A 155 -17.12 -5.63 -12.43
C PRO A 155 -15.89 -6.17 -13.20
N GLY A 156 -15.00 -6.89 -12.51
CA GLY A 156 -13.79 -7.43 -13.12
C GLY A 156 -12.68 -6.38 -13.33
N SER A 157 -12.74 -5.23 -12.65
CA SER A 157 -11.79 -4.12 -12.81
C SER A 157 -10.69 -4.08 -11.75
N ILE A 158 -10.53 -5.12 -10.94
CA ILE A 158 -9.38 -5.25 -10.03
C ILE A 158 -8.11 -5.41 -10.86
N THR A 159 -7.13 -4.55 -10.59
CA THR A 159 -5.82 -4.63 -11.26
C THR A 159 -4.88 -5.56 -10.49
N ALA A 160 -3.90 -6.12 -11.17
CA ALA A 160 -2.87 -6.85 -10.48
C ALA A 160 -1.78 -5.88 -9.96
N PRO A 161 -1.11 -6.28 -8.84
CA PRO A 161 -1.21 -7.60 -8.20
C PRO A 161 -2.37 -7.75 -7.19
N GLY A 162 -3.24 -6.76 -7.06
CA GLY A 162 -4.40 -6.80 -6.14
C GLY A 162 -5.41 -7.92 -6.44
N SER A 163 -5.34 -8.56 -7.60
CA SER A 163 -6.19 -9.71 -7.94
C SER A 163 -5.75 -11.03 -7.29
N SER A 164 -4.59 -11.10 -6.62
CA SER A 164 -4.15 -12.29 -5.88
C SER A 164 -5.10 -12.65 -4.74
N ARG A 165 -5.34 -13.93 -4.54
CA ARG A 165 -6.13 -14.45 -3.41
C ARG A 165 -5.45 -14.20 -2.06
N LYS A 166 -4.11 -14.28 -2.02
CA LYS A 166 -3.34 -14.23 -0.79
C LYS A 166 -3.22 -12.82 -0.23
N VAL A 167 -2.81 -11.85 -1.07
CA VAL A 167 -2.49 -10.50 -0.61
C VAL A 167 -3.73 -9.74 -0.11
N ILE A 168 -3.51 -8.70 0.67
CA ILE A 168 -4.56 -7.78 1.13
C ILE A 168 -4.79 -6.74 0.04
N THR A 169 -6.01 -6.69 -0.50
CA THR A 169 -6.38 -5.77 -1.58
C THR A 169 -7.29 -4.68 -1.06
N VAL A 170 -6.88 -3.42 -1.22
CA VAL A 170 -7.57 -2.26 -0.66
C VAL A 170 -8.22 -1.43 -1.77
N GLY A 171 -9.54 -1.27 -1.69
CA GLY A 171 -10.31 -0.33 -2.51
C GLY A 171 -10.48 1.02 -1.81
N SER A 172 -11.14 1.97 -2.49
CA SER A 172 -11.43 3.29 -1.94
C SER A 172 -12.88 3.40 -1.52
N SER A 173 -13.16 3.65 -0.22
CA SER A 173 -14.51 3.68 0.36
C SER A 173 -15.36 4.86 -0.11
N ASP A 174 -14.75 5.95 -0.49
CA ASP A 174 -15.34 7.20 -0.94
C ASP A 174 -15.33 7.37 -2.47
N MET A 175 -14.95 6.31 -3.20
CA MET A 175 -14.92 6.25 -4.66
C MET A 175 -15.64 5.00 -5.19
N LEU A 176 -16.67 4.53 -4.48
CA LEU A 176 -17.47 3.34 -4.83
C LEU A 176 -18.73 3.69 -5.63
N VAL A 177 -19.32 4.85 -5.40
CA VAL A 177 -20.59 5.24 -5.99
C VAL A 177 -20.53 6.67 -6.56
N GLY A 178 -21.50 7.02 -7.41
CA GLY A 178 -21.60 8.35 -8.00
C GLY A 178 -20.54 8.61 -9.09
N ASN A 179 -20.33 9.89 -9.39
CA ASN A 179 -19.45 10.34 -10.47
C ASN A 179 -17.96 10.09 -10.22
N THR A 180 -17.58 9.81 -8.97
CA THR A 180 -16.20 9.49 -8.56
C THR A 180 -15.94 7.98 -8.46
N ALA A 181 -16.88 7.16 -8.90
CA ALA A 181 -16.81 5.70 -8.78
C ALA A 181 -15.77 5.10 -9.72
N VAL A 182 -14.52 5.05 -9.24
CA VAL A 182 -13.38 4.47 -9.98
C VAL A 182 -12.70 3.33 -9.25
N SER A 183 -13.03 3.07 -7.97
CA SER A 183 -12.43 1.96 -7.21
C SER A 183 -12.66 0.63 -7.93
N GLY A 184 -11.60 -0.17 -8.08
CA GLY A 184 -11.66 -1.48 -8.71
C GLY A 184 -12.65 -2.42 -8.01
N ARG A 185 -13.36 -3.23 -8.79
CA ARG A 185 -14.41 -4.16 -8.34
C ARG A 185 -14.16 -5.57 -8.84
N GLY A 186 -14.40 -6.52 -7.96
CA GLY A 186 -14.43 -7.93 -8.32
C GLY A 186 -15.69 -8.36 -9.10
N PRO A 187 -15.84 -9.66 -9.35
CA PRO A 187 -14.84 -10.69 -9.07
C PRO A 187 -13.60 -10.54 -9.98
N THR A 188 -12.48 -11.11 -9.55
CA THR A 188 -11.31 -11.24 -10.42
C THR A 188 -11.56 -12.26 -11.53
N PHE A 189 -10.65 -12.34 -12.50
CA PHE A 189 -10.73 -13.34 -13.55
C PHE A 189 -10.83 -14.79 -13.02
N GLU A 190 -10.22 -15.06 -11.86
CA GLU A 190 -10.28 -16.36 -11.18
C GLU A 190 -11.48 -16.49 -10.23
N CYS A 191 -12.50 -15.66 -10.40
CA CYS A 191 -13.72 -15.63 -9.58
C CYS A 191 -13.46 -15.37 -8.09
N VAL A 192 -12.36 -14.66 -7.74
CA VAL A 192 -12.09 -14.25 -6.36
C VAL A 192 -12.86 -12.96 -6.07
N CYS A 193 -13.56 -12.94 -4.94
CA CYS A 193 -14.20 -11.72 -4.45
C CYS A 193 -13.12 -10.74 -3.95
N LYS A 194 -12.99 -9.60 -4.60
CA LYS A 194 -12.07 -8.49 -4.27
C LYS A 194 -12.80 -7.14 -4.46
N PRO A 195 -12.35 -6.04 -3.81
CA PRO A 195 -11.22 -5.95 -2.86
C PRO A 195 -11.48 -6.76 -1.58
N ASP A 196 -10.47 -6.93 -0.70
CA ASP A 196 -10.69 -7.52 0.62
C ASP A 196 -11.43 -6.54 1.55
N LEU A 197 -11.05 -5.25 1.49
CA LEU A 197 -11.70 -4.18 2.26
C LEU A 197 -11.52 -2.84 1.53
N VAL A 198 -12.19 -1.80 2.03
CA VAL A 198 -12.05 -0.45 1.50
C VAL A 198 -11.65 0.56 2.59
N ALA A 199 -10.91 1.60 2.22
CA ALA A 199 -10.48 2.69 3.11
C ALA A 199 -10.59 4.04 2.39
N PRO A 200 -10.60 5.19 3.07
CA PRO A 200 -10.64 6.51 2.43
C PRO A 200 -9.52 6.69 1.41
N GLY A 201 -9.80 7.27 0.27
CA GLY A 201 -8.82 7.46 -0.82
C GLY A 201 -9.08 8.66 -1.72
N ASN A 202 -10.10 9.47 -1.41
CA ASN A 202 -10.45 10.64 -2.21
C ASN A 202 -9.98 11.93 -1.54
N HIS A 203 -9.33 12.83 -2.32
CA HIS A 203 -8.81 14.11 -1.84
C HIS A 203 -7.87 14.01 -0.63
N ILE A 204 -6.99 13.04 -0.64
CA ILE A 204 -6.02 12.83 0.44
C ILE A 204 -4.83 13.79 0.27
N THR A 205 -4.55 14.58 1.30
CA THR A 205 -3.38 15.48 1.35
C THR A 205 -2.19 14.74 1.97
N SER A 206 -1.03 14.79 1.30
CA SER A 206 0.19 14.15 1.78
C SER A 206 1.45 14.77 1.17
N CYS A 207 2.63 14.29 1.60
CA CYS A 207 3.95 14.76 1.18
C CYS A 207 4.13 14.76 -0.34
N MET A 208 4.86 15.75 -0.84
CA MET A 208 5.25 15.86 -2.24
C MET A 208 6.77 16.10 -2.35
N PRO A 209 7.42 15.74 -3.45
CA PRO A 209 8.78 16.15 -3.72
C PRO A 209 8.92 17.68 -3.58
N GLY A 210 10.05 18.12 -3.00
CA GLY A 210 10.28 19.56 -2.74
C GLY A 210 9.83 20.02 -1.35
N GLY A 211 9.35 19.12 -0.46
CA GLY A 211 9.13 19.42 0.95
C GLY A 211 7.75 19.99 1.28
N GLY A 212 6.84 20.03 0.31
CA GLY A 212 5.46 20.49 0.49
C GLY A 212 4.44 19.35 0.53
N TYR A 213 3.16 19.71 0.43
CA TYR A 213 2.03 18.78 0.39
C TYR A 213 1.21 18.96 -0.88
N GLY A 214 0.55 17.88 -1.31
CA GLY A 214 -0.38 17.89 -2.45
C GLY A 214 -1.55 16.96 -2.20
N ILE A 215 -2.60 17.12 -3.02
CA ILE A 215 -3.82 16.31 -2.93
C ILE A 215 -3.82 15.30 -4.08
N LYS A 216 -4.07 14.03 -3.75
CA LYS A 216 -4.28 12.97 -4.73
C LYS A 216 -5.51 12.13 -4.36
N SER A 217 -6.07 11.44 -5.35
CA SER A 217 -7.21 10.52 -5.17
C SER A 217 -6.94 9.20 -5.87
N GLY A 218 -7.40 8.10 -5.27
CA GLY A 218 -7.27 6.76 -5.82
C GLY A 218 -7.12 5.69 -4.74
N THR A 219 -7.27 4.44 -5.12
CA THR A 219 -7.01 3.28 -4.25
C THR A 219 -5.56 3.24 -3.77
N SER A 220 -4.65 3.88 -4.50
CA SER A 220 -3.25 4.11 -4.11
C SER A 220 -3.11 4.92 -2.81
N MET A 221 -4.09 5.74 -2.45
CA MET A 221 -4.11 6.53 -1.21
C MET A 221 -4.76 5.75 -0.06
N SER A 222 -5.68 4.83 -0.37
CA SER A 222 -6.31 3.93 0.60
C SER A 222 -5.34 2.87 1.12
N THR A 223 -4.52 2.32 0.24
CA THR A 223 -3.57 1.24 0.53
C THR A 223 -2.58 1.58 1.66
N PRO A 224 -1.89 2.73 1.65
CA PRO A 224 -0.95 3.11 2.71
C PRO A 224 -1.61 3.40 4.06
N LEU A 225 -2.89 3.79 4.10
CA LEU A 225 -3.64 3.92 5.36
C LEU A 225 -3.74 2.57 6.08
N VAL A 226 -4.11 1.52 5.34
CA VAL A 226 -4.20 0.15 5.88
C VAL A 226 -2.81 -0.38 6.24
N SER A 227 -1.82 -0.19 5.35
CA SER A 227 -0.43 -0.61 5.62
C SER A 227 0.16 0.06 6.86
N GLY A 228 -0.17 1.34 7.11
CA GLY A 228 0.27 2.06 8.30
C GLY A 228 -0.37 1.51 9.58
N ALA A 229 -1.67 1.18 9.54
CA ALA A 229 -2.33 0.55 10.67
C ALA A 229 -1.73 -0.84 10.98
N ILE A 230 -1.41 -1.61 9.95
CA ILE A 230 -0.71 -2.90 10.10
C ILE A 230 0.67 -2.69 10.73
N ALA A 231 1.41 -1.65 10.35
CA ALA A 231 2.70 -1.35 10.96
C ALA A 231 2.57 -1.09 12.48
N ARG A 232 1.54 -0.35 12.91
CA ARG A 232 1.26 -0.12 14.33
C ARG A 232 0.84 -1.40 15.05
N MET A 233 0.07 -2.26 14.41
CA MET A 233 -0.33 -3.54 14.99
C MET A 233 0.88 -4.48 15.14
N LEU A 234 1.78 -4.53 14.16
CA LEU A 234 3.01 -5.31 14.25
C LEU A 234 4.03 -4.76 15.25
N GLU A 235 3.99 -3.46 15.59
CA GLU A 235 4.71 -2.91 16.74
C GLU A 235 4.08 -3.37 18.06
N LYS A 236 2.73 -3.41 18.15
CA LYS A 236 1.99 -3.90 19.32
C LYS A 236 2.24 -5.39 19.56
N ASP A 237 2.16 -6.19 18.53
CA ASP A 237 2.43 -7.64 18.55
C ASP A 237 3.30 -8.06 17.36
N PRO A 238 4.63 -8.16 17.55
CA PRO A 238 5.57 -8.52 16.50
C PRO A 238 5.46 -9.98 16.02
N LEU A 239 4.75 -10.85 16.74
CA LEU A 239 4.62 -12.27 16.41
C LEU A 239 3.47 -12.55 15.46
N LEU A 240 2.56 -11.59 15.25
CA LEU A 240 1.44 -11.74 14.32
C LEU A 240 1.93 -12.10 12.90
N THR A 241 1.32 -13.12 12.35
CA THR A 241 1.50 -13.56 10.98
C THR A 241 0.72 -12.68 9.99
N ASN A 242 1.10 -12.72 8.72
CA ASN A 242 0.35 -12.04 7.67
C ASN A 242 -1.10 -12.56 7.53
N VAL A 243 -1.33 -13.84 7.81
CA VAL A 243 -2.67 -14.44 7.79
C VAL A 243 -3.53 -13.91 8.95
N GLU A 244 -2.99 -13.86 10.17
CA GLU A 244 -3.69 -13.31 11.34
C GLU A 244 -4.04 -11.84 11.12
N ILE A 245 -3.09 -11.03 10.63
CA ILE A 245 -3.34 -9.63 10.25
C ILE A 245 -4.49 -9.53 9.24
N LYS A 246 -4.51 -10.38 8.22
CA LYS A 246 -5.56 -10.39 7.21
C LYS A 246 -6.94 -10.74 7.82
N MET A 247 -6.97 -11.69 8.76
CA MET A 247 -8.22 -12.04 9.47
C MET A 247 -8.67 -10.94 10.42
N MET A 248 -7.77 -10.29 11.16
CA MET A 248 -8.09 -9.14 12.00
C MET A 248 -8.67 -7.97 11.19
N LEU A 249 -8.14 -7.69 9.98
CA LEU A 249 -8.73 -6.69 9.08
C LEU A 249 -10.17 -7.05 8.69
N ARG A 250 -10.45 -8.33 8.43
CA ARG A 250 -11.80 -8.82 8.14
C ARG A 250 -12.75 -8.59 9.32
N ASP A 251 -12.33 -9.03 10.49
CA ASP A 251 -13.18 -9.06 11.68
C ASP A 251 -13.40 -7.65 12.28
N SER A 252 -12.54 -6.71 11.95
CA SER A 252 -12.65 -5.30 12.36
C SER A 252 -13.33 -4.38 11.34
N ALA A 253 -13.60 -4.83 10.12
CA ALA A 253 -14.23 -4.00 9.09
C ALA A 253 -15.70 -3.69 9.41
N ASP A 254 -16.16 -2.51 8.99
CA ASP A 254 -17.56 -2.09 9.12
C ASP A 254 -18.30 -2.33 7.80
N ASP A 255 -19.36 -3.10 7.84
CA ASP A 255 -20.22 -3.34 6.67
C ASP A 255 -20.87 -2.00 6.23
N MET A 256 -20.73 -1.67 4.95
CA MET A 256 -21.33 -0.48 4.33
C MET A 256 -22.69 -0.77 3.66
N GLY A 257 -23.17 -2.01 3.71
CA GLY A 257 -24.40 -2.44 3.02
C GLY A 257 -24.24 -2.52 1.49
N LEU A 258 -23.03 -2.58 0.97
CA LEU A 258 -22.74 -2.68 -0.46
C LEU A 258 -22.39 -4.13 -0.84
N PRO A 259 -22.51 -4.50 -2.13
CA PRO A 259 -22.10 -5.82 -2.58
C PRO A 259 -20.62 -6.12 -2.24
N GLY A 260 -20.35 -7.38 -1.85
CA GLY A 260 -19.00 -7.80 -1.45
C GLY A 260 -17.92 -7.57 -2.52
N ASN A 261 -18.27 -7.62 -3.82
CA ASN A 261 -17.34 -7.30 -4.90
C ASN A 261 -17.03 -5.80 -5.04
N GLN A 262 -17.64 -4.93 -4.23
CA GLN A 262 -17.37 -3.49 -4.17
C GLN A 262 -16.65 -3.09 -2.88
N GLN A 263 -17.15 -3.54 -1.71
CA GLN A 263 -16.64 -3.18 -0.40
C GLN A 263 -15.74 -4.25 0.23
N GLY A 264 -15.70 -5.46 -0.32
CA GLY A 264 -15.07 -6.60 0.36
C GLY A 264 -15.77 -6.93 1.68
N TRP A 265 -15.00 -7.02 2.74
CA TRP A 265 -15.50 -7.20 4.12
C TRP A 265 -16.12 -5.93 4.70
N GLY A 266 -15.90 -4.78 4.07
CA GLY A 266 -16.42 -3.49 4.50
C GLY A 266 -15.34 -2.39 4.57
N LYS A 267 -15.70 -1.28 5.21
CA LYS A 267 -14.82 -0.14 5.43
C LYS A 267 -13.87 -0.43 6.59
N PHE A 268 -12.59 -0.15 6.36
CA PHE A 268 -11.56 -0.26 7.39
C PHE A 268 -11.90 0.59 8.61
N ASN A 269 -11.94 -0.05 9.78
CA ASN A 269 -12.14 0.60 11.07
C ASN A 269 -10.84 0.52 11.89
N PHE A 270 -10.10 1.62 11.87
CA PHE A 270 -8.81 1.72 12.55
C PHE A 270 -8.91 1.42 14.06
N LYS A 271 -9.95 1.96 14.73
CA LYS A 271 -10.11 1.79 16.18
C LYS A 271 -10.34 0.33 16.53
N ARG A 272 -11.32 -0.33 15.90
CA ARG A 272 -11.60 -1.75 16.13
C ARG A 272 -10.40 -2.63 15.81
N PHE A 273 -9.68 -2.35 14.72
CA PHE A 273 -8.47 -3.08 14.37
C PHE A 273 -7.39 -2.98 15.44
N MET A 274 -7.16 -1.79 16.02
CA MET A 274 -6.15 -1.60 17.07
C MET A 274 -6.57 -2.13 18.45
N GLU A 275 -7.85 -2.37 18.68
CA GLU A 275 -8.39 -2.94 19.91
C GLU A 275 -8.37 -4.49 19.92
N MET A 276 -8.07 -5.14 18.81
CA MET A 276 -7.89 -6.59 18.71
C MET A 276 -6.53 -7.02 19.28
#